data_cf6df129efb1144cdf44ef84bb8a3ca7
#
_entry.id   cf6df129efb1144cdf44ef84bb8a3ca7
#
_cell.length_a   1.000
_cell.length_b   1.000
_cell.length_c   1.000
_cell.angle_alpha   90.00
_cell.angle_beta   90.00
_cell.angle_gamma   90.00
#
_symmetry.space_group_name_H-M   'P 1'
#
loop_
_entity.id
_entity.type
_entity.pdbx_description
1 polymer ?
#
loop_
_entity_poly.entity_id
_entity_poly.type
_entity_poly.pdbx_seq_one_letter_code
_entity_poly.pdbx_strand_id
1 'polypeptide(L)'
;MALYKSQDIIFVFSAVIFNILVSVVYVSTKLDLMALLQISGFIFISLIVPFTITLRGYMKKEAGKKIIISNMVVLLYLVLELVLDYILKISFREIVAIHVPYIIIFYTAEFSMMGVSFHINRKAGFVVAITFCILIGCLAYLYLG
;
A
#
# COMPACT_ATOMS: atom_id res chain seq x y z
N MET A 1 -9.11 14.28 14.65
CA MET A 1 -8.10 14.64 15.66
C MET A 1 -7.00 13.61 15.71
N ALA A 2 -5.76 14.05 15.66
CA ALA A 2 -4.61 13.13 15.65
C ALA A 2 -4.23 12.79 17.09
N LEU A 3 -4.56 11.58 17.54
CA LEU A 3 -4.28 11.10 18.89
C LEU A 3 -2.81 10.66 19.06
N TYR A 4 -2.20 10.19 17.98
CA TYR A 4 -0.84 9.62 17.98
C TYR A 4 -0.03 10.29 16.88
N LYS A 5 0.21 11.58 17.06
CA LYS A 5 0.63 12.50 16.00
C LYS A 5 1.77 12.01 15.11
N SER A 6 2.84 11.46 15.72
CA SER A 6 4.00 10.98 14.94
C SER A 6 3.64 9.78 14.09
N GLN A 7 2.96 8.79 14.67
CA GLN A 7 2.54 7.59 13.97
C GLN A 7 1.54 7.93 12.87
N ASP A 8 0.61 8.85 13.15
CA ASP A 8 -0.41 9.26 12.18
C ASP A 8 0.23 9.91 10.96
N ILE A 9 1.18 10.80 11.16
CA ILE A 9 1.89 11.46 10.06
C ILE A 9 2.66 10.42 9.24
N ILE A 10 3.40 9.54 9.89
CA ILE A 10 4.16 8.49 9.20
C ILE A 10 3.22 7.58 8.40
N PHE A 11 2.09 7.20 9.00
CA PHE A 11 1.11 6.33 8.34
C PHE A 11 0.54 6.98 7.07
N VAL A 12 0.09 8.24 7.17
CA VAL A 12 -0.52 8.94 6.04
C VAL A 12 0.51 9.16 4.92
N PHE A 13 1.72 9.61 5.25
CA PHE A 13 2.77 9.76 4.25
C PHE A 13 3.10 8.44 3.58
N SER A 14 3.21 7.37 4.35
CA SER A 14 3.50 6.04 3.80
C SER A 14 2.37 5.55 2.90
N ALA A 15 1.12 5.81 3.26
CA ALA A 15 -0.03 5.44 2.43
C ALA A 15 -0.03 6.20 1.10
N VAL A 16 0.28 7.50 1.12
CA VAL A 16 0.37 8.31 -0.10
C VAL A 16 1.50 7.80 -0.99
N ILE A 17 2.67 7.55 -0.41
CA ILE A 17 3.82 7.02 -1.15
C ILE A 17 3.49 5.63 -1.73
N PHE A 18 2.81 4.79 -0.96
CA PHE A 18 2.35 3.47 -1.41
C PHE A 18 1.52 3.61 -2.69
N ASN A 19 0.51 4.45 -2.67
CA ASN A 19 -0.38 4.65 -3.82
C ASN A 19 0.36 5.22 -5.03
N ILE A 20 1.24 6.20 -4.81
CA ILE A 20 2.02 6.81 -5.89
C ILE A 20 2.98 5.79 -6.50
N LEU A 21 3.65 4.99 -5.68
CA LEU A 21 4.58 3.98 -6.18
C LEU A 21 3.86 2.90 -6.99
N VAL A 22 2.70 2.44 -6.55
CA VAL A 22 1.90 1.48 -7.31
C VAL A 22 1.48 2.09 -8.65
N SER A 23 1.07 3.36 -8.65
CA SER A 23 0.74 4.08 -9.88
C SER A 23 1.93 4.13 -10.84
N VAL A 24 3.12 4.44 -10.32
CA VAL A 24 4.35 4.46 -11.12
C VAL A 24 4.67 3.07 -11.68
N VAL A 25 4.47 2.03 -10.88
CA VAL A 25 4.67 0.65 -11.33
C VAL A 25 3.75 0.32 -12.52
N TYR A 26 2.48 0.69 -12.43
CA TYR A 26 1.53 0.45 -13.51
C TYR A 26 1.94 1.17 -14.80
N VAL A 27 2.30 2.46 -14.70
CA VAL A 27 2.73 3.25 -15.85
C VAL A 27 4.05 2.71 -16.41
N SER A 28 4.99 2.37 -15.55
CA SER A 28 6.28 1.79 -15.96
C SER A 28 6.11 0.47 -16.71
N THR A 29 5.18 -0.36 -16.25
CA THR A 29 4.84 -1.62 -16.90
C THR A 29 4.26 -1.37 -18.29
N LYS A 30 3.33 -0.41 -18.40
CA LYS A 30 2.70 -0.07 -19.68
C LYS A 30 3.72 0.43 -20.70
N LEU A 31 4.68 1.23 -20.26
CA LEU A 31 5.66 1.88 -21.14
C LEU A 31 6.99 1.11 -21.26
N ASP A 32 7.09 -0.07 -20.63
CA ASP A 32 8.30 -0.91 -20.63
C ASP A 32 9.54 -0.18 -20.07
N LEU A 33 9.32 0.65 -19.04
CA LEU A 33 10.41 1.36 -18.38
C LEU A 33 11.00 0.50 -17.27
N MET A 34 11.82 -0.47 -17.64
CA MET A 34 12.29 -1.52 -16.73
C MET A 34 13.09 -0.98 -15.54
N ALA A 35 13.98 -0.02 -15.78
CA ALA A 35 14.78 0.56 -14.69
C ALA A 35 13.89 1.27 -13.67
N LEU A 36 12.91 2.05 -14.14
CA LEU A 36 11.97 2.74 -13.27
C LEU A 36 11.10 1.74 -12.51
N LEU A 37 10.66 0.67 -13.17
CA LEU A 37 9.88 -0.39 -12.54
C LEU A 37 10.65 -1.05 -11.39
N GLN A 38 11.92 -1.38 -11.60
CA GLN A 38 12.76 -2.01 -10.58
C GLN A 38 13.02 -1.08 -9.40
N ILE A 39 13.33 0.18 -9.66
CA ILE A 39 13.57 1.18 -8.60
C ILE A 39 12.31 1.40 -7.79
N SER A 40 11.17 1.57 -8.45
CA SER A 40 9.89 1.78 -7.77
C SER A 40 9.51 0.58 -6.92
N GLY A 41 9.71 -0.63 -7.42
CA GLY A 41 9.44 -1.85 -6.67
C GLY A 41 10.31 -1.98 -5.43
N PHE A 42 11.59 -1.62 -5.54
CA PHE A 42 12.51 -1.65 -4.42
C PHE A 42 12.10 -0.66 -3.32
N ILE A 43 11.75 0.58 -3.72
CA ILE A 43 11.27 1.58 -2.77
C ILE A 43 9.94 1.14 -2.16
N PHE A 44 9.06 0.53 -2.95
CA PHE A 44 7.77 0.03 -2.48
C PHE A 44 7.94 -0.99 -1.36
N ILE A 45 8.84 -1.94 -1.53
CA ILE A 45 9.12 -2.96 -0.51
C ILE A 45 9.71 -2.31 0.76
N SER A 46 10.52 -1.27 0.60
CA SER A 46 11.09 -0.57 1.75
C SER A 46 10.04 0.09 2.65
N LEU A 47 8.81 0.28 2.15
CA LEU A 47 7.70 0.77 2.98
C LEU A 47 7.33 -0.16 4.13
N ILE A 48 7.81 -1.41 4.12
CA ILE A 48 7.66 -2.30 5.26
C ILE A 48 8.19 -1.64 6.54
N VAL A 49 9.29 -0.88 6.43
CA VAL A 49 9.91 -0.22 7.59
C VAL A 49 8.98 0.80 8.24
N PRO A 50 8.48 1.84 7.52
CA PRO A 50 7.59 2.81 8.17
C PRO A 50 6.28 2.20 8.67
N PHE A 51 5.70 1.24 7.95
CA PHE A 51 4.48 0.60 8.42
C PHE A 51 4.72 -0.27 9.66
N THR A 52 5.90 -0.86 9.81
CA THR A 52 6.29 -1.58 11.02
C THR A 52 6.44 -0.61 12.19
N ILE A 53 7.05 0.54 11.95
CA ILE A 53 7.20 1.58 12.98
C ILE A 53 5.83 2.07 13.45
N THR A 54 4.90 2.33 12.53
CA THR A 54 3.55 2.77 12.91
C THR A 54 2.79 1.69 13.65
N LEU A 55 2.93 0.42 13.24
CA LEU A 55 2.28 -0.69 13.95
C LEU A 55 2.76 -0.78 15.39
N ARG A 56 4.08 -0.73 15.60
CA ARG A 56 4.63 -0.76 16.96
C ARG A 56 4.14 0.43 17.80
N GLY A 57 4.12 1.62 17.20
CA GLY A 57 3.64 2.81 17.87
C GLY A 57 2.18 2.70 18.29
N TYR A 58 1.32 2.23 17.40
CA TYR A 58 -0.09 2.05 17.71
C TYR A 58 -0.32 0.97 18.75
N MET A 59 0.44 -0.12 18.71
CA MET A 59 0.34 -1.17 19.72
C MET A 59 0.77 -0.68 21.10
N LYS A 60 1.87 0.07 21.18
CA LYS A 60 2.35 0.64 22.45
C LYS A 60 1.37 1.62 23.08
N LYS A 61 0.67 2.39 22.25
CA LYS A 61 -0.30 3.40 22.71
C LYS A 61 -1.70 2.84 22.84
N GLU A 62 -1.85 1.54 22.68
CA GLU A 62 -3.14 0.84 22.78
C GLU A 62 -4.20 1.46 21.88
N ALA A 63 -3.83 1.82 20.65
CA ALA A 63 -4.78 2.29 19.66
C ALA A 63 -5.84 1.22 19.42
N GLY A 64 -7.01 1.62 18.96
CA GLY A 64 -8.12 0.70 18.75
C GLY A 64 -7.78 -0.48 17.85
N LYS A 65 -8.46 -1.59 18.03
CA LYS A 65 -8.24 -2.82 17.25
C LYS A 65 -8.34 -2.57 15.75
N LYS A 66 -9.25 -1.70 15.30
CA LYS A 66 -9.42 -1.39 13.88
C LYS A 66 -8.15 -0.81 13.27
N ILE A 67 -7.50 0.11 13.98
CA ILE A 67 -6.26 0.75 13.49
C ILE A 67 -5.13 -0.28 13.43
N ILE A 68 -4.98 -1.08 14.48
CA ILE A 68 -3.93 -2.09 14.55
C ILE A 68 -4.11 -3.16 13.47
N ILE A 69 -5.33 -3.67 13.32
CA ILE A 69 -5.64 -4.69 12.30
C ILE A 69 -5.43 -4.12 10.91
N SER A 70 -5.87 -2.89 10.66
CA SER A 70 -5.68 -2.23 9.35
C SER A 70 -4.21 -2.10 9.00
N ASN A 71 -3.39 -1.69 9.95
CA ASN A 71 -1.94 -1.59 9.75
C ASN A 71 -1.31 -2.96 9.49
N MET A 72 -1.77 -4.00 10.20
CA MET A 72 -1.31 -5.37 9.99
C MET A 72 -1.65 -5.89 8.60
N VAL A 73 -2.83 -5.55 8.07
CA VAL A 73 -3.23 -5.95 6.72
C VAL A 73 -2.31 -5.33 5.67
N VAL A 74 -1.97 -4.05 5.84
CA VAL A 74 -1.03 -3.37 4.92
C VAL A 74 0.33 -4.05 4.94
N LEU A 75 0.84 -4.37 6.13
CA LEU A 75 2.11 -5.09 6.27
C LEU A 75 2.04 -6.48 5.65
N LEU A 76 0.93 -7.18 5.84
CA LEU A 76 0.72 -8.50 5.24
C LEU A 76 0.83 -8.42 3.71
N TYR A 77 0.20 -7.41 3.11
CA TYR A 77 0.29 -7.20 1.68
C TYR A 77 1.73 -6.96 1.23
N LEU A 78 2.46 -6.09 1.93
CA LEU A 78 3.85 -5.78 1.58
C LEU A 78 4.77 -7.00 1.72
N VAL A 79 4.57 -7.80 2.77
CA VAL A 79 5.33 -9.03 2.95
C VAL A 79 4.99 -10.05 1.87
N LEU A 80 3.72 -10.15 1.49
CA LEU A 80 3.28 -11.02 0.42
C LEU A 80 3.94 -10.62 -0.91
N GLU A 81 3.98 -9.33 -1.20
CA GLU A 81 4.65 -8.79 -2.38
C GLU A 81 6.14 -9.14 -2.38
N LEU A 82 6.80 -8.95 -1.24
CA LEU A 82 8.21 -9.29 -1.09
C LEU A 82 8.46 -10.77 -1.35
N VAL A 83 7.65 -11.63 -0.74
CA VAL A 83 7.82 -13.08 -0.88
C VAL A 83 7.57 -13.53 -2.32
N LEU A 84 6.47 -13.10 -2.92
CA LEU A 84 6.10 -13.57 -4.25
C LEU A 84 6.98 -13.01 -5.36
N ASP A 85 7.29 -11.72 -5.32
CA ASP A 85 8.02 -11.08 -6.42
C ASP A 85 9.54 -11.14 -6.26
N TYR A 86 10.06 -11.10 -5.04
CA TYR A 86 11.50 -10.94 -4.80
C TYR A 86 12.19 -12.17 -4.26
N ILE A 87 11.55 -12.91 -3.35
CA ILE A 87 12.17 -14.10 -2.75
C ILE A 87 11.92 -15.33 -3.62
N LEU A 88 10.65 -15.62 -3.92
CA LEU A 88 10.27 -16.80 -4.70
C LEU A 88 10.28 -16.54 -6.21
N LYS A 89 10.12 -15.28 -6.61
CA LYS A 89 10.07 -14.84 -8.02
C LYS A 89 9.06 -15.64 -8.82
N ILE A 90 7.87 -15.85 -8.24
CA ILE A 90 6.80 -16.60 -8.88
C ILE A 90 6.03 -15.67 -9.81
N SER A 91 5.71 -16.14 -11.04
CA SER A 91 4.81 -15.43 -11.95
C SER A 91 3.35 -15.61 -11.49
N PHE A 92 3.04 -15.14 -10.28
CA PHE A 92 1.77 -15.41 -9.62
C PHE A 92 0.58 -14.77 -10.35
N ARG A 93 0.83 -13.73 -11.15
CA ARG A 93 -0.22 -13.05 -11.91
C ARG A 93 -0.82 -13.96 -13.01
N GLU A 94 -0.07 -14.97 -13.41
CA GLU A 94 -0.55 -15.98 -14.37
C GLU A 94 -1.23 -17.16 -13.68
N ILE A 95 -1.15 -17.25 -12.35
CA ILE A 95 -1.74 -18.33 -11.57
C ILE A 95 -2.96 -17.78 -10.84
N VAL A 96 -4.16 -18.04 -11.37
CA VAL A 96 -5.41 -17.50 -10.84
C VAL A 96 -5.59 -17.80 -9.36
N ALA A 97 -5.23 -19.00 -8.92
CA ALA A 97 -5.37 -19.43 -7.53
C ALA A 97 -4.55 -18.58 -6.55
N ILE A 98 -3.46 -17.95 -7.01
CA ILE A 98 -2.61 -17.07 -6.20
C ILE A 98 -2.98 -15.62 -6.44
N HIS A 99 -3.26 -15.26 -7.69
CA HIS A 99 -3.52 -13.86 -8.08
C HIS A 99 -4.80 -13.33 -7.46
N VAL A 100 -5.87 -14.10 -7.40
CA VAL A 100 -7.16 -13.67 -6.85
C VAL A 100 -7.04 -13.32 -5.36
N PRO A 101 -6.48 -14.18 -4.48
CA PRO A 101 -6.25 -13.79 -3.09
C PRO A 101 -5.32 -12.58 -2.95
N TYR A 102 -4.31 -12.48 -3.79
CA TYR A 102 -3.40 -11.34 -3.82
C TYR A 102 -4.15 -10.03 -4.06
N ILE A 103 -5.04 -9.99 -5.05
CA ILE A 103 -5.85 -8.81 -5.36
C ILE A 103 -6.78 -8.48 -4.20
N ILE A 104 -7.41 -9.48 -3.59
CA ILE A 104 -8.30 -9.26 -2.46
C ILE A 104 -7.54 -8.60 -1.30
N ILE A 105 -6.35 -9.10 -0.99
CA ILE A 105 -5.50 -8.54 0.07
C ILE A 105 -5.06 -7.12 -0.29
N PHE A 106 -4.71 -6.87 -1.55
CA PHE A 106 -4.32 -5.55 -2.02
C PHE A 106 -5.42 -4.51 -1.79
N TYR A 107 -6.64 -4.80 -2.23
CA TYR A 107 -7.76 -3.86 -2.05
C TYR A 107 -8.16 -3.73 -0.59
N THR A 108 -8.08 -4.81 0.18
CA THR A 108 -8.31 -4.74 1.62
C THR A 108 -7.30 -3.80 2.29
N ALA A 109 -6.03 -3.88 1.89
CA ALA A 109 -5.00 -2.97 2.38
C ALA A 109 -5.29 -1.52 1.98
N GLU A 110 -5.73 -1.28 0.74
CA GLU A 110 -6.09 0.06 0.26
C GLU A 110 -7.22 0.67 1.09
N PHE A 111 -8.31 -0.07 1.27
CA PHE A 111 -9.43 0.41 2.07
C PHE A 111 -9.06 0.57 3.54
N SER A 112 -8.16 -0.27 4.05
CA SER A 112 -7.64 -0.13 5.41
C SER A 112 -6.86 1.18 5.58
N MET A 113 -6.00 1.51 4.62
CA MET A 113 -5.25 2.76 4.65
C MET A 113 -6.17 3.97 4.59
N MET A 114 -7.17 3.94 3.72
CA MET A 114 -8.16 5.02 3.63
C MET A 114 -8.95 5.14 4.93
N GLY A 115 -9.41 4.04 5.49
CA GLY A 115 -10.19 4.02 6.73
C GLY A 115 -9.42 4.62 7.89
N VAL A 116 -8.16 4.22 8.08
CA VAL A 116 -7.31 4.78 9.14
C VAL A 116 -7.08 6.27 8.90
N SER A 117 -6.81 6.68 7.65
CA SER A 117 -6.55 8.07 7.32
C SER A 117 -7.78 8.96 7.58
N PHE A 118 -8.98 8.49 7.24
CA PHE A 118 -10.22 9.22 7.57
C PHE A 118 -10.47 9.28 9.08
N HIS A 119 -10.10 8.24 9.80
CA HIS A 119 -10.21 8.23 11.25
C HIS A 119 -9.28 9.27 11.90
N ILE A 120 -8.07 9.44 11.34
CA ILE A 120 -7.13 10.43 11.81
C ILE A 120 -7.66 11.84 11.55
N ASN A 121 -8.07 12.11 10.32
CA ASN A 121 -8.40 13.45 9.87
C ASN A 121 -9.10 13.35 8.50
N ARG A 122 -10.15 14.14 8.30
CA ARG A 122 -10.87 14.14 7.03
C ARG A 122 -9.96 14.50 5.85
N LYS A 123 -9.07 15.50 6.04
CA LYS A 123 -8.13 15.91 4.98
C LYS A 123 -7.17 14.78 4.61
N ALA A 124 -6.63 14.09 5.61
CA ALA A 124 -5.74 12.96 5.37
C ALA A 124 -6.47 11.85 4.60
N GLY A 125 -7.70 11.54 4.98
CA GLY A 125 -8.52 10.55 4.29
C GLY A 125 -8.76 10.92 2.83
N PHE A 126 -9.09 12.18 2.55
CA PHE A 126 -9.28 12.64 1.18
C PHE A 126 -8.01 12.58 0.36
N VAL A 127 -6.86 12.94 0.95
CA VAL A 127 -5.56 12.86 0.26
C VAL A 127 -5.28 11.43 -0.16
N VAL A 128 -5.44 10.48 0.76
CA VAL A 128 -5.21 9.06 0.46
C VAL A 128 -6.23 8.56 -0.58
N ALA A 129 -7.49 8.96 -0.46
CA ALA A 129 -8.53 8.58 -1.44
C ALA A 129 -8.22 9.12 -2.84
N ILE A 130 -7.74 10.36 -2.95
CA ILE A 130 -7.35 10.93 -4.23
C ILE A 130 -6.19 10.15 -4.85
N THR A 131 -5.18 9.82 -4.06
CA THR A 131 -4.06 9.01 -4.55
C THR A 131 -4.51 7.62 -4.98
N PHE A 132 -5.49 7.05 -4.28
CA PHE A 132 -6.09 5.78 -4.70
C PHE A 132 -6.83 5.91 -6.03
N CYS A 133 -7.55 7.01 -6.25
CA CYS A 133 -8.19 7.27 -7.54
C CYS A 133 -7.17 7.39 -8.67
N ILE A 134 -6.04 8.04 -8.41
CA ILE A 134 -4.93 8.11 -9.37
C ILE A 134 -4.40 6.70 -9.68
N LEU A 135 -4.25 5.88 -8.66
CA LEU A 135 -3.82 4.48 -8.82
C LEU A 135 -4.79 3.71 -9.72
N ILE A 136 -6.08 3.84 -9.49
CA ILE A 136 -7.11 3.16 -10.31
C ILE A 136 -7.06 3.67 -11.75
N GLY A 137 -6.86 4.97 -11.95
CA GLY A 137 -6.68 5.55 -13.28
C GLY A 137 -5.47 4.97 -14.00
N CYS A 138 -4.35 4.82 -13.30
CA CYS A 138 -3.15 4.20 -13.86
C CYS A 138 -3.36 2.71 -14.17
N LEU A 139 -4.11 2.01 -13.34
CA LEU A 139 -4.46 0.61 -13.58
C LEU A 139 -5.32 0.49 -14.85
N ALA A 140 -6.30 1.37 -15.01
CA ALA A 140 -7.13 1.43 -16.21
C ALA A 140 -6.27 1.71 -17.45
N TYR A 141 -5.33 2.64 -17.35
CA TYR A 141 -4.39 2.94 -18.42
C TYR A 141 -3.57 1.70 -18.82
N LEU A 142 -3.12 0.92 -17.84
CA LEU A 142 -2.34 -0.29 -18.08
C LEU A 142 -3.13 -1.34 -18.90
N TYR A 143 -4.40 -1.56 -18.55
CA TYR A 143 -5.19 -2.63 -19.16
C TYR A 143 -6.10 -2.17 -20.28
N LEU A 144 -6.54 -0.92 -20.28
CA LEU A 144 -7.54 -0.41 -21.25
C LEU A 144 -6.97 0.60 -22.24
N GLY A 145 -5.83 1.20 -21.88
CA GLY A 145 -5.15 2.15 -22.75
C GLY A 145 -4.22 1.50 -23.75
#